data_aaaac8d2b031c10e7abdea7bb527d1a3
#
_entry.id   aaaac8d2b031c10e7abdea7bb527d1a3
#
_cell.length_a   1.000
_cell.length_b   1.000
_cell.length_c   1.000
_cell.angle_alpha   90.00
_cell.angle_beta   90.00
_cell.angle_gamma   90.00
#
_symmetry.space_group_name_H-M   'P 1'
#
loop_
_entity.id
_entity.type
_entity.pdbx_description
1 polymer ?
#
loop_
_entity_poly.entity_id
_entity_poly.type
_entity_poly.pdbx_seq_one_letter_code
_entity_poly.pdbx_strand_id
1 'polypeptide(L)'
;MKQAQQMQQKMAEVEAQLKEEVVEASAGGGMVKVKMGGDMTLREIAIDPEAIDPEEAEMLAEMVQAAVNEALRAAQELAGSKMGGIAGGMGGMGLPGM
;
A
#
# COMPACT_ATOMS: atom_id res chain seq x y z
N MET A 1 -2.84 31.39 7.80
CA MET A 1 -1.73 30.75 8.45
C MET A 1 -2.12 29.60 9.31
N LYS A 2 -3.10 29.76 10.18
CA LYS A 2 -3.50 28.64 10.98
C LYS A 2 -4.03 27.48 10.15
N GLN A 3 -4.70 27.75 9.06
CA GLN A 3 -5.23 26.69 8.23
C GLN A 3 -4.12 25.87 7.59
N ALA A 4 -3.05 26.50 7.18
CA ALA A 4 -1.93 25.81 6.59
C ALA A 4 -1.25 24.91 7.62
N GLN A 5 -1.12 25.42 8.86
CA GLN A 5 -0.53 24.63 9.91
C GLN A 5 -1.38 23.42 10.27
N GLN A 6 -2.70 23.61 10.32
CA GLN A 6 -3.61 22.51 10.61
C GLN A 6 -3.55 21.45 9.51
N MET A 7 -3.45 21.89 8.28
CA MET A 7 -3.35 20.95 7.18
C MET A 7 -2.06 20.16 7.24
N GLN A 8 -0.95 20.82 7.55
CA GLN A 8 0.31 20.12 7.72
C GLN A 8 0.25 19.10 8.84
N GLN A 9 -0.41 19.46 9.94
CA GLN A 9 -0.58 18.54 11.04
C GLN A 9 -1.40 17.33 10.63
N LYS A 10 -2.48 17.55 9.90
CA LYS A 10 -3.30 16.45 9.44
C LYS A 10 -2.55 15.55 8.48
N MET A 11 -1.76 16.12 7.60
CA MET A 11 -0.95 15.33 6.69
C MET A 11 0.08 14.50 7.45
N ALA A 12 0.69 15.09 8.45
CA ALA A 12 1.64 14.37 9.28
C ALA A 12 0.97 13.24 10.03
N GLU A 13 -0.23 13.47 10.53
CA GLU A 13 -0.99 12.43 11.20
C GLU A 13 -1.35 11.29 10.27
N VAL A 14 -1.76 11.62 9.04
CA VAL A 14 -2.08 10.60 8.05
C VAL A 14 -0.84 9.81 7.70
N GLU A 15 0.29 10.47 7.52
CA GLU A 15 1.53 9.77 7.22
C GLU A 15 1.92 8.82 8.35
N ALA A 16 1.76 9.27 9.59
CA ALA A 16 2.04 8.44 10.74
C ALA A 16 1.11 7.23 10.80
N GLN A 17 -0.18 7.45 10.51
CA GLN A 17 -1.14 6.35 10.47
C GLN A 17 -0.80 5.36 9.36
N LEU A 18 -0.41 5.86 8.20
CA LEU A 18 -0.06 4.99 7.09
C LEU A 18 1.14 4.11 7.42
N LYS A 19 2.09 4.64 8.18
CA LYS A 19 3.23 3.83 8.59
C LYS A 19 2.82 2.67 9.47
N GLU A 20 1.77 2.83 10.24
CA GLU A 20 1.31 1.79 11.14
C GLU A 20 0.37 0.80 10.47
N GLU A 21 -0.20 1.17 9.35
CA GLU A 21 -1.11 0.28 8.65
C GLU A 21 -0.34 -0.62 7.70
N VAL A 22 -0.84 -1.85 7.57
CA VAL A 22 -0.21 -2.85 6.73
C VAL A 22 -1.27 -3.44 5.83
N VAL A 23 -0.97 -3.51 4.55
CA VAL A 23 -1.81 -4.21 3.59
C VAL A 23 -1.14 -5.50 3.20
N GLU A 24 -1.94 -6.49 2.83
CA GLU A 24 -1.42 -7.78 2.42
C GLU A 24 -1.87 -8.09 1.01
N ALA A 25 -1.01 -8.79 0.29
CA ALA A 25 -1.35 -9.31 -1.02
C ALA A 25 -0.69 -10.67 -1.18
N SER A 26 -1.18 -11.44 -2.11
CA SER A 26 -0.62 -12.76 -2.34
C SER A 26 -0.68 -13.09 -3.83
N ALA A 27 0.10 -14.08 -4.21
CA ALA A 27 0.12 -14.59 -5.57
C ALA A 27 0.36 -16.10 -5.51
N GLY A 28 0.10 -16.76 -6.63
CA GLY A 28 0.33 -18.20 -6.71
C GLY A 28 -0.55 -19.00 -5.78
N GLY A 29 -1.80 -18.58 -5.60
CA GLY A 29 -2.71 -19.31 -4.71
C GLY A 29 -2.32 -19.21 -3.25
N GLY A 30 -1.62 -18.15 -2.87
CA GLY A 30 -1.18 -17.97 -1.49
C GLY A 30 0.23 -18.48 -1.22
N MET A 31 0.91 -18.95 -2.26
CA MET A 31 2.29 -19.43 -2.09
C MET A 31 3.24 -18.31 -1.73
N VAL A 32 2.99 -17.10 -2.22
CA VAL A 32 3.76 -15.92 -1.89
C VAL A 32 2.83 -14.92 -1.27
N LYS A 33 3.16 -14.44 -0.07
CA LYS A 33 2.39 -13.43 0.63
C LYS A 33 3.31 -12.26 0.94
N VAL A 34 2.79 -11.06 0.75
CA VAL A 34 3.55 -9.84 0.95
C VAL A 34 2.79 -8.93 1.88
N LYS A 35 3.49 -8.34 2.82
CA LYS A 35 2.93 -7.31 3.68
C LYS A 35 3.65 -6.01 3.38
N MET A 36 2.89 -4.98 3.11
CA MET A 36 3.43 -3.68 2.77
C MET A 36 2.80 -2.62 3.67
N GLY A 37 3.62 -1.71 4.18
CA GLY A 37 3.10 -0.61 4.96
C GLY A 37 2.31 0.35 4.09
N GLY A 38 1.40 1.08 4.70
CA GLY A 38 0.65 2.09 3.99
C GLY A 38 1.54 3.21 3.47
N ASP A 39 2.76 3.30 3.97
CA ASP A 39 3.76 4.24 3.50
C ASP A 39 4.59 3.66 2.35
N MET A 40 4.13 2.56 1.78
CA MET A 40 4.73 1.89 0.63
C MET A 40 6.10 1.30 0.91
N THR A 41 6.32 0.91 2.17
CA THR A 41 7.53 0.17 2.53
C THR A 41 7.19 -1.30 2.65
N LEU A 42 8.01 -2.12 2.05
CA LEU A 42 7.83 -3.57 2.13
C LEU A 42 8.19 -4.01 3.54
N ARG A 43 7.28 -4.73 4.19
CA ARG A 43 7.48 -5.15 5.58
C ARG A 43 7.87 -6.60 5.69
N GLU A 44 7.26 -7.45 4.88
CA GLU A 44 7.50 -8.88 4.99
C GLU A 44 7.15 -9.57 3.69
N ILE A 45 7.92 -10.60 3.36
CA ILE A 45 7.61 -11.51 2.27
C ILE A 45 7.65 -12.90 2.86
N ALA A 46 6.57 -13.66 2.72
CA ALA A 46 6.51 -15.04 3.15
C ALA A 46 6.35 -15.91 1.91
N ILE A 47 7.21 -16.88 1.77
CA ILE A 47 7.18 -17.79 0.63
C ILE A 47 7.00 -19.20 1.16
N ASP A 48 5.98 -19.90 0.64
CA ASP A 48 5.76 -21.26 1.00
C ASP A 48 6.93 -22.10 0.49
N PRO A 49 7.54 -22.95 1.32
CA PRO A 49 8.65 -23.77 0.86
C PRO A 49 8.33 -24.62 -0.35
N GLU A 50 7.09 -25.01 -0.52
CA GLU A 50 6.70 -25.79 -1.69
C GLU A 50 6.84 -25.02 -2.99
N ALA A 51 6.86 -23.69 -2.93
CA ALA A 51 7.04 -22.87 -4.10
C ALA A 51 8.51 -22.71 -4.47
N ILE A 52 9.42 -23.15 -3.60
CA ILE A 52 10.85 -22.97 -3.83
C ILE A 52 11.40 -24.18 -4.56
N ASP A 53 11.50 -24.06 -5.88
CA ASP A 53 12.06 -25.08 -6.73
C ASP A 53 13.10 -24.44 -7.61
N PRO A 54 14.37 -24.89 -7.50
CA PRO A 54 15.44 -24.29 -8.29
C PRO A 54 15.20 -24.33 -9.80
N GLU A 55 14.44 -25.31 -10.24
CA GLU A 55 14.14 -25.42 -11.66
C GLU A 55 13.05 -24.46 -12.12
N GLU A 56 12.31 -23.89 -11.17
CA GLU A 56 11.24 -22.96 -11.48
C GLU A 56 11.48 -21.60 -10.82
N ALA A 57 12.72 -21.20 -10.76
CA ALA A 57 13.07 -19.93 -10.13
C ALA A 57 12.41 -18.74 -10.81
N GLU A 58 12.25 -18.81 -12.15
CA GLU A 58 11.61 -17.72 -12.85
C GLU A 58 10.15 -17.59 -12.45
N MET A 59 9.46 -18.70 -12.29
CA MET A 59 8.07 -18.69 -11.86
C MET A 59 7.94 -18.09 -10.48
N LEU A 60 8.85 -18.45 -9.58
CA LEU A 60 8.85 -17.89 -8.23
C LEU A 60 9.07 -16.38 -8.28
N ALA A 61 10.02 -15.94 -9.09
CA ALA A 61 10.30 -14.53 -9.23
C ALA A 61 9.08 -13.76 -9.74
N GLU A 62 8.36 -14.35 -10.70
CA GLU A 62 7.15 -13.72 -11.21
C GLU A 62 6.06 -13.64 -10.15
N MET A 63 5.91 -14.67 -9.33
CA MET A 63 4.93 -14.66 -8.25
C MET A 63 5.27 -13.60 -7.22
N VAL A 64 6.55 -13.48 -6.86
CA VAL A 64 6.98 -12.44 -5.93
C VAL A 64 6.71 -11.06 -6.51
N GLN A 65 7.05 -10.86 -7.77
CA GLN A 65 6.82 -9.60 -8.43
C GLN A 65 5.33 -9.25 -8.44
N ALA A 66 4.49 -10.21 -8.77
CA ALA A 66 3.05 -9.99 -8.81
C ALA A 66 2.51 -9.63 -7.42
N ALA A 67 2.96 -10.34 -6.39
CA ALA A 67 2.51 -10.09 -5.03
C ALA A 67 2.95 -8.71 -4.56
N VAL A 68 4.20 -8.34 -4.82
CA VAL A 68 4.71 -7.03 -4.43
C VAL A 68 3.97 -5.91 -5.14
N ASN A 69 3.74 -6.06 -6.44
CA ASN A 69 3.03 -5.05 -7.21
C ASN A 69 1.58 -4.90 -6.73
N GLU A 70 0.95 -6.00 -6.41
CA GLU A 70 -0.42 -5.96 -5.88
C GLU A 70 -0.45 -5.30 -4.51
N ALA A 71 0.51 -5.61 -3.65
CA ALA A 71 0.61 -4.99 -2.34
C ALA A 71 0.87 -3.48 -2.48
N LEU A 72 1.71 -3.11 -3.42
CA LEU A 72 1.99 -1.70 -3.67
C LEU A 72 0.72 -0.98 -4.13
N ARG A 73 -0.03 -1.61 -5.03
CA ARG A 73 -1.29 -1.03 -5.50
C ARG A 73 -2.27 -0.85 -4.34
N ALA A 74 -2.37 -1.85 -3.48
CA ALA A 74 -3.25 -1.77 -2.32
C ALA A 74 -2.81 -0.67 -1.37
N ALA A 75 -1.50 -0.51 -1.16
CA ALA A 75 -0.99 0.56 -0.32
C ALA A 75 -1.28 1.93 -0.93
N GLN A 76 -1.16 2.06 -2.24
CA GLN A 76 -1.47 3.30 -2.92
C GLN A 76 -2.95 3.65 -2.80
N GLU A 77 -3.81 2.66 -2.92
CA GLU A 77 -5.25 2.89 -2.73
C GLU A 77 -5.56 3.32 -1.31
N LEU A 78 -4.92 2.70 -0.34
CA LEU A 78 -5.11 3.07 1.05
C LEU A 78 -4.65 4.50 1.29
N ALA A 79 -3.47 4.84 0.80
CA ALA A 79 -2.93 6.19 0.95
C ALA A 79 -3.83 7.21 0.26
N GLY A 80 -4.28 6.88 -0.94
CA GLY A 80 -5.17 7.77 -1.67
C GLY A 80 -6.49 7.97 -0.96
N SER A 81 -7.02 6.92 -0.36
CA SER A 81 -8.26 7.01 0.38
C SER A 81 -8.12 7.95 1.59
N LYS A 82 -7.01 7.82 2.34
CA LYS A 82 -6.80 8.69 3.48
C LYS A 82 -6.53 10.12 3.08
N MET A 83 -5.76 10.33 2.03
CA MET A 83 -5.52 11.66 1.51
C MET A 83 -6.78 12.26 0.89
N GLY A 84 -7.57 11.43 0.27
CA GLY A 84 -8.85 11.85 -0.27
C GLY A 84 -9.78 12.36 0.81
N GLY A 85 -9.73 11.77 1.99
CA GLY A 85 -10.50 12.23 3.12
C GLY A 85 -10.13 13.65 3.53
N ILE A 86 -8.83 13.97 3.50
CA ILE A 86 -8.38 15.32 3.79
C ILE A 86 -8.83 16.28 2.69
N ALA A 87 -8.63 15.89 1.45
CA ALA A 87 -9.02 16.73 0.33
C ALA A 87 -10.53 16.90 0.26
N GLY A 88 -11.25 15.85 0.59
CA GLY A 88 -12.71 15.92 0.63
C GLY A 88 -13.20 16.89 1.68
N GLY A 89 -12.51 16.94 2.80
CA GLY A 89 -12.86 17.89 3.83
C GLY A 89 -12.63 19.30 3.41
N MET A 90 -11.74 19.50 2.45
CA MET A 90 -11.47 20.82 1.99
C MET A 90 -12.35 21.24 0.90
N GLY A 91 -13.04 20.42 0.40
CA GLY A 91 -13.68 20.99 -0.55
C GLY A 91 -14.30 20.14 -1.45
N GLY A 92 -14.96 19.24 -1.10
CA GLY A 92 -15.61 18.49 -2.05
C GLY A 92 -15.82 19.25 -3.28
N MET A 93 -15.64 20.47 -3.16
CA MET A 93 -15.78 21.30 -4.26
C MET A 93 -14.77 21.11 -5.32
N GLY A 94 -13.72 20.59 -4.96
CA GLY A 94 -12.71 20.50 -5.92
C GLY A 94 -12.78 19.32 -6.79
N LEU A 95 -13.79 18.62 -6.74
CA LEU A 95 -13.80 17.43 -7.46
C LEU A 95 -14.65 17.52 -8.63
N PRO A 96 -14.22 18.21 -9.50
CA PRO A 96 -14.93 18.31 -10.70
C PRO A 96 -14.79 16.99 -11.35
N GLY A 97 -15.12 16.79 -12.27
CA GLY A 97 -14.94 15.55 -12.90
C GLY A 97 -15.88 14.58 -12.31
N MET A 98 -16.30 14.99 -11.24
CA MET A 98 -17.23 14.17 -10.63
C MET A 98 -18.53 14.63 -10.95
#